data_938d4027d21157c09036579b8ee307a5
#
_entry.id   938d4027d21157c09036579b8ee307a5
#
_cell.length_a   1.000
_cell.length_b   1.000
_cell.length_c   1.000
_cell.angle_alpha   90.00
_cell.angle_beta   90.00
_cell.angle_gamma   90.00
#
_symmetry.space_group_name_H-M   'P 1'
#
loop_
_entity.id
_entity.type
_entity.pdbx_description
1 polymer ?
#
loop_
_entity_poly.entity_id
_entity_poly.type
_entity_poly.pdbx_seq_one_letter_code
_entity_poly.pdbx_strand_id
1 'polypeptide(L)'
;MKELSRLVHRSFHIIPRQEDFRPLALGASGRTIVRIHFGGRTCIGIQWGNDRADNDSFIPAARHLHAHGVNVPEIYDYEPLGPGCGAALVEDLGDANLLAFRKEPWPSLRLRYIRAMEQLHLLHSCPFPEEFPLQPAFDEALYRWEQSYFAEHFLGSHLGLEPASFLNHPALKEQAQFLSALPECPVHRDSQSQNVHIHAGKTWLIDFQGMRGGRPEYDLASLVYDGYARLEPEQADELLREWENISAHSIDHRIFRACALQRIMQML
;
A
#
# COMPACT_ATOMS: atom_id res chain seq x y z
N MET A 1 -22.56 8.40 5.73
CA MET A 1 -22.58 9.79 6.29
C MET A 1 -23.18 9.85 7.70
N LYS A 2 -24.35 9.25 7.97
CA LYS A 2 -24.97 9.23 9.30
C LYS A 2 -24.08 8.56 10.36
N GLU A 3 -23.46 7.46 9.98
CA GLU A 3 -22.53 6.69 10.81
C GLU A 3 -21.28 7.52 11.14
N LEU A 4 -20.68 8.16 10.12
CA LEU A 4 -19.52 9.03 10.32
C LEU A 4 -19.83 10.24 11.20
N SER A 5 -21.02 10.86 11.04
CA SER A 5 -21.47 11.95 11.92
C SER A 5 -21.57 11.51 13.38
N ARG A 6 -22.07 10.29 13.60
CA ARG A 6 -22.18 9.69 14.94
C ARG A 6 -20.80 9.42 15.56
N LEU A 7 -19.85 8.90 14.75
CA LEU A 7 -18.47 8.70 15.19
C LEU A 7 -17.80 10.03 15.58
N VAL A 8 -17.95 11.08 14.74
CA VAL A 8 -17.41 12.42 15.07
C VAL A 8 -18.00 12.94 16.38
N HIS A 9 -19.32 12.81 16.56
CA HIS A 9 -19.95 13.23 17.82
C HIS A 9 -19.42 12.45 19.02
N ARG A 10 -19.25 11.13 18.88
CA ARG A 10 -18.73 10.26 19.96
C ARG A 10 -17.29 10.61 20.34
N SER A 11 -16.44 10.90 19.35
CA SER A 11 -15.02 11.14 19.57
C SER A 11 -14.68 12.59 19.94
N PHE A 12 -15.43 13.56 19.40
CA PHE A 12 -15.07 14.97 19.50
C PHE A 12 -16.15 15.86 20.10
N HIS A 13 -17.32 15.30 20.45
CA HIS A 13 -18.49 16.01 21.00
C HIS A 13 -19.02 17.13 20.08
N ILE A 14 -18.81 17.00 18.77
CA ILE A 14 -19.26 17.94 17.75
C ILE A 14 -20.13 17.18 16.75
N ILE A 15 -21.24 17.81 16.34
CA ILE A 15 -22.11 17.28 15.28
C ILE A 15 -21.73 18.01 13.99
N PRO A 16 -21.08 17.34 13.04
CA PRO A 16 -20.73 17.96 11.76
C PRO A 16 -21.98 18.17 10.91
N ARG A 17 -22.04 19.29 10.18
CA ARG A 17 -23.08 19.57 9.20
C ARG A 17 -22.78 18.85 7.89
N GLN A 18 -23.75 18.72 7.00
CA GLN A 18 -23.57 18.06 5.71
C GLN A 18 -22.47 18.72 4.87
N GLU A 19 -22.36 20.05 4.93
CA GLU A 19 -21.34 20.84 4.22
C GLU A 19 -19.90 20.62 4.75
N ASP A 20 -19.76 20.05 5.94
CA ASP A 20 -18.44 19.76 6.54
C ASP A 20 -17.81 18.50 5.95
N PHE A 21 -18.56 17.68 5.22
CA PHE A 21 -18.10 16.45 4.57
C PHE A 21 -17.68 16.73 3.13
N ARG A 22 -16.40 16.58 2.85
CA ARG A 22 -15.85 16.74 1.50
C ARG A 22 -15.40 15.41 0.95
N PRO A 23 -16.05 14.85 -0.08
CA PRO A 23 -15.61 13.62 -0.71
C PRO A 23 -14.17 13.73 -1.19
N LEU A 24 -13.35 12.75 -0.87
CA LEU A 24 -12.08 12.53 -1.50
C LEU A 24 -12.31 11.60 -2.70
N ALA A 25 -11.38 11.61 -3.67
CA ALA A 25 -11.53 10.77 -4.86
C ALA A 25 -11.79 9.32 -4.45
N LEU A 26 -12.78 8.69 -5.08
CA LEU A 26 -13.09 7.27 -4.89
C LEU A 26 -11.86 6.45 -5.28
N GLY A 27 -11.24 5.81 -4.29
CA GLY A 27 -10.26 4.76 -4.57
C GLY A 27 -10.94 3.57 -5.26
N ALA A 28 -10.18 2.77 -5.98
CA ALA A 28 -10.67 1.55 -6.63
C ALA A 28 -11.21 0.48 -5.65
N SER A 29 -11.17 0.76 -4.35
CA SER A 29 -11.51 -0.18 -3.26
C SER A 29 -12.99 -0.24 -2.88
N GLY A 30 -13.89 0.47 -3.57
CA GLY A 30 -15.31 0.52 -3.19
C GLY A 30 -15.60 1.25 -1.88
N ARG A 31 -14.60 1.89 -1.28
CA ARG A 31 -14.73 2.66 -0.04
C ARG A 31 -15.22 4.07 -0.33
N THR A 32 -16.10 4.59 0.51
CA THR A 32 -16.39 6.01 0.58
C THR A 32 -15.41 6.67 1.54
N ILE A 33 -14.59 7.57 1.03
CA ILE A 33 -13.59 8.32 1.81
C ILE A 33 -13.95 9.80 1.75
N VAL A 34 -14.08 10.42 2.91
CA VAL A 34 -14.43 11.83 3.04
C VAL A 34 -13.52 12.53 4.03
N ARG A 35 -13.11 13.76 3.71
CA ARG A 35 -12.50 14.64 4.70
C ARG A 35 -13.63 15.37 5.46
N ILE A 36 -13.60 15.32 6.75
CA ILE A 36 -14.61 15.92 7.62
C ILE A 36 -13.98 17.12 8.33
N HIS A 37 -14.59 18.29 8.18
CA HIS A 37 -14.16 19.54 8.81
C HIS A 37 -15.01 19.81 10.05
N PHE A 38 -14.40 20.06 11.20
CA PHE A 38 -15.11 20.38 12.42
C PHE A 38 -14.23 21.15 13.41
N GLY A 39 -14.75 22.23 14.00
CA GLY A 39 -14.06 22.96 15.06
C GLY A 39 -12.62 23.40 14.73
N GLY A 40 -12.34 23.75 13.47
CA GLY A 40 -10.99 24.12 13.03
C GLY A 40 -10.03 22.95 12.82
N ARG A 41 -10.52 21.70 12.88
CA ARG A 41 -9.77 20.46 12.67
C ARG A 41 -10.32 19.69 11.49
N THR A 42 -9.57 18.69 11.05
CA THR A 42 -10.00 17.71 10.05
C THR A 42 -9.74 16.28 10.52
N CYS A 43 -10.54 15.36 10.03
CA CYS A 43 -10.25 13.93 10.06
C CYS A 43 -10.72 13.27 8.77
N ILE A 44 -10.29 12.06 8.52
CA ILE A 44 -10.78 11.25 7.40
C ILE A 44 -11.83 10.29 7.92
N GLY A 45 -13.03 10.35 7.34
CA GLY A 45 -14.07 9.36 7.51
C GLY A 45 -13.98 8.33 6.39
N ILE A 46 -13.93 7.06 6.77
CA ILE A 46 -13.89 5.92 5.84
C ILE A 46 -15.12 5.07 6.12
N GLN A 47 -15.86 4.72 5.07
CA GLN A 47 -16.99 3.80 5.15
C GLN A 47 -16.83 2.74 4.07
N TRP A 48 -17.02 1.47 4.44
CA TRP A 48 -16.88 0.33 3.53
C TRP A 48 -18.03 -0.63 3.65
N GLY A 49 -18.29 -1.34 2.55
CA GLY A 49 -19.22 -2.45 2.45
C GLY A 49 -18.49 -3.79 2.33
N ASN A 50 -19.27 -4.83 2.09
CA ASN A 50 -18.78 -6.22 1.96
C ASN A 50 -18.22 -6.57 0.57
N ASP A 51 -18.00 -5.57 -0.29
CA ASP A 51 -17.54 -5.80 -1.67
C ASP A 51 -16.11 -6.37 -1.74
N ARG A 52 -15.34 -6.20 -0.65
CA ARG A 52 -13.94 -6.64 -0.56
C ARG A 52 -13.62 -7.17 0.83
N ALA A 53 -13.08 -8.38 0.87
CA ALA A 53 -12.73 -9.06 2.13
C ALA A 53 -11.58 -8.35 2.90
N ASP A 54 -10.67 -7.63 2.19
CA ASP A 54 -9.57 -6.90 2.80
C ASP A 54 -10.02 -5.67 3.63
N ASN A 55 -11.26 -5.23 3.48
CA ASN A 55 -11.78 -4.11 4.25
C ASN A 55 -11.85 -4.40 5.76
N ASP A 56 -12.14 -5.63 6.16
CA ASP A 56 -12.22 -6.01 7.58
C ASP A 56 -10.84 -6.02 8.25
N SER A 57 -9.77 -6.15 7.48
CA SER A 57 -8.40 -6.12 7.98
C SER A 57 -7.92 -4.70 8.29
N PHE A 58 -8.62 -3.63 7.88
CA PHE A 58 -8.15 -2.26 8.00
C PHE A 58 -7.84 -1.85 9.46
N ILE A 59 -8.81 -2.03 10.37
CA ILE A 59 -8.64 -1.64 11.77
C ILE A 59 -7.58 -2.49 12.50
N PRO A 60 -7.64 -3.84 12.45
CA PRO A 60 -6.63 -4.66 13.13
C PRO A 60 -5.23 -4.47 12.53
N ALA A 61 -5.09 -4.30 11.22
CA ALA A 61 -3.81 -4.03 10.58
C ALA A 61 -3.22 -2.68 11.03
N ALA A 62 -4.03 -1.60 11.08
CA ALA A 62 -3.57 -0.30 11.57
C ALA A 62 -3.04 -0.41 13.00
N ARG A 63 -3.76 -1.09 13.89
CA ARG A 63 -3.35 -1.28 15.29
C ARG A 63 -2.08 -2.11 15.40
N HIS A 64 -1.97 -3.18 14.63
CA HIS A 64 -0.79 -4.03 14.60
C HIS A 64 0.45 -3.25 14.15
N LEU A 65 0.35 -2.52 13.03
CA LEU A 65 1.44 -1.70 12.50
C LEU A 65 1.86 -0.61 13.48
N HIS A 66 0.89 0.10 14.05
CA HIS A 66 1.16 1.15 15.04
C HIS A 66 1.87 0.59 16.29
N ALA A 67 1.45 -0.58 16.79
CA ALA A 67 2.06 -1.24 17.95
C ALA A 67 3.54 -1.63 17.68
N HIS A 68 3.92 -1.81 16.41
CA HIS A 68 5.29 -2.14 16.00
C HIS A 68 6.07 -0.92 15.46
N GLY A 69 5.57 0.30 15.69
CA GLY A 69 6.29 1.54 15.38
C GLY A 69 6.21 1.99 13.92
N VAL A 70 5.39 1.34 13.10
CA VAL A 70 5.13 1.80 11.73
C VAL A 70 4.15 2.98 11.77
N ASN A 71 4.48 4.06 11.10
CA ASN A 71 3.62 5.23 11.02
C ASN A 71 2.46 4.96 10.06
N VAL A 72 1.27 4.78 10.60
CA VAL A 72 0.00 4.66 9.89
C VAL A 72 -1.01 5.60 10.53
N PRO A 73 -2.04 6.11 9.82
CA PRO A 73 -3.02 7.05 10.39
C PRO A 73 -3.61 6.51 11.69
N GLU A 74 -3.66 7.38 12.72
CA GLU A 74 -4.30 7.05 13.98
C GLU A 74 -5.78 6.75 13.77
N ILE A 75 -6.28 5.68 14.41
CA ILE A 75 -7.71 5.37 14.42
C ILE A 75 -8.33 6.10 15.61
N TYR A 76 -9.11 7.15 15.35
CA TYR A 76 -9.80 7.88 16.41
C TYR A 76 -11.01 7.12 16.93
N ASP A 77 -11.77 6.51 16.03
CA ASP A 77 -12.95 5.72 16.37
C ASP A 77 -13.38 4.84 15.20
N TYR A 78 -14.09 3.75 15.48
CA TYR A 78 -14.67 2.91 14.44
C TYR A 78 -15.95 2.20 14.92
N GLU A 79 -16.76 1.76 13.95
CA GLU A 79 -18.00 1.04 14.21
C GLU A 79 -18.18 -0.06 13.15
N PRO A 80 -18.25 -1.34 13.56
CA PRO A 80 -18.70 -2.40 12.65
C PRO A 80 -20.18 -2.21 12.34
N LEU A 81 -20.56 -2.29 11.06
CA LEU A 81 -21.94 -2.09 10.58
C LEU A 81 -22.59 -3.40 10.10
N GLY A 82 -21.91 -4.51 10.31
CA GLY A 82 -22.29 -5.86 9.88
C GLY A 82 -21.10 -6.60 9.28
N PRO A 83 -21.26 -7.88 8.89
CA PRO A 83 -20.19 -8.65 8.27
C PRO A 83 -19.64 -7.94 7.03
N GLY A 84 -18.34 -7.69 7.00
CA GLY A 84 -17.66 -7.02 5.90
C GLY A 84 -17.96 -5.52 5.76
N CYS A 85 -18.71 -4.92 6.67
CA CYS A 85 -19.13 -3.51 6.61
C CYS A 85 -18.67 -2.74 7.84
N GLY A 86 -18.22 -1.51 7.65
CA GLY A 86 -17.81 -0.67 8.78
C GLY A 86 -17.64 0.80 8.42
N ALA A 87 -17.43 1.58 9.47
CA ALA A 87 -17.07 2.99 9.38
C ALA A 87 -15.98 3.31 10.39
N ALA A 88 -15.05 4.18 10.00
CA ALA A 88 -13.96 4.63 10.87
C ALA A 88 -13.70 6.11 10.70
N LEU A 89 -13.17 6.71 11.77
CA LEU A 89 -12.51 8.01 11.74
C LEU A 89 -11.03 7.81 11.95
N VAL A 90 -10.22 8.39 11.07
CA VAL A 90 -8.78 8.30 11.14
C VAL A 90 -8.14 9.67 11.02
N GLU A 91 -6.88 9.76 11.38
CA GLU A 91 -6.05 10.94 11.23
C GLU A 91 -6.04 11.43 9.78
N ASP A 92 -6.15 12.76 9.59
CA ASP A 92 -6.00 13.42 8.30
C ASP A 92 -4.54 13.79 8.08
N LEU A 93 -3.87 13.05 7.22
CA LEU A 93 -2.47 13.30 6.85
C LEU A 93 -2.30 14.41 5.80
N GLY A 94 -3.41 15.03 5.35
CA GLY A 94 -3.39 16.00 4.26
C GLY A 94 -3.22 15.35 2.89
N ASP A 95 -2.84 16.16 1.89
CA ASP A 95 -2.80 15.72 0.50
C ASP A 95 -1.36 15.45 -0.03
N ALA A 96 -0.35 15.68 0.83
CA ALA A 96 1.03 15.58 0.43
C ALA A 96 1.54 14.13 0.54
N ASN A 97 1.45 13.36 -0.55
CA ASN A 97 2.13 12.09 -0.70
C ASN A 97 3.50 12.24 -1.37
N LEU A 98 4.30 11.19 -1.39
CA LEU A 98 5.65 11.21 -1.95
C LEU A 98 5.67 11.64 -3.44
N LEU A 99 4.65 11.27 -4.21
CA LEU A 99 4.51 11.68 -5.61
C LEU A 99 4.40 13.21 -5.77
N ALA A 100 3.79 13.92 -4.81
CA ALA A 100 3.68 15.37 -4.87
C ALA A 100 5.05 16.06 -4.89
N PHE A 101 6.07 15.41 -4.36
CA PHE A 101 7.45 15.92 -4.27
C PHE A 101 8.36 15.50 -5.43
N ARG A 102 7.85 14.77 -6.44
CA ARG A 102 8.66 14.21 -7.55
C ARG A 102 9.48 15.23 -8.35
N LYS A 103 9.15 16.52 -8.25
CA LYS A 103 9.87 17.62 -8.91
C LYS A 103 10.91 18.30 -8.01
N GLU A 104 11.04 17.88 -6.75
CA GLU A 104 12.10 18.40 -5.88
C GLU A 104 13.49 18.00 -6.38
N PRO A 105 14.54 18.79 -6.06
CA PRO A 105 15.92 18.38 -6.31
C PRO A 105 16.21 17.02 -5.67
N TRP A 106 16.96 16.18 -6.40
CA TRP A 106 17.22 14.80 -5.98
C TRP A 106 17.71 14.64 -4.54
N PRO A 107 18.64 15.48 -4.00
CA PRO A 107 19.07 15.32 -2.61
C PRO A 107 17.93 15.39 -1.59
N SER A 108 16.93 16.25 -1.84
CA SER A 108 15.75 16.37 -0.97
C SER A 108 14.78 15.21 -1.17
N LEU A 109 14.51 14.87 -2.43
CA LEU A 109 13.63 13.77 -2.79
C LEU A 109 14.17 12.44 -2.26
N ARG A 110 15.48 12.19 -2.42
CA ARG A 110 16.17 10.99 -1.90
C ARG A 110 15.93 10.78 -0.41
N LEU A 111 16.04 11.84 0.41
CA LEU A 111 15.79 11.74 1.85
C LEU A 111 14.35 11.31 2.17
N ARG A 112 13.37 11.71 1.34
CA ARG A 112 11.97 11.26 1.50
C ARG A 112 11.82 9.78 1.19
N TYR A 113 12.49 9.29 0.12
CA TYR A 113 12.52 7.87 -0.22
C TYR A 113 13.19 7.03 0.87
N ILE A 114 14.30 7.49 1.42
CA ILE A 114 14.99 6.82 2.56
C ILE A 114 14.03 6.66 3.73
N ARG A 115 13.30 7.72 4.11
CA ARG A 115 12.31 7.65 5.19
C ARG A 115 11.13 6.72 4.87
N ALA A 116 10.72 6.63 3.60
CA ALA A 116 9.72 5.66 3.18
C ALA A 116 10.23 4.23 3.32
N MET A 117 11.47 3.98 2.90
CA MET A 117 12.13 2.68 3.05
C MET A 117 12.33 2.29 4.51
N GLU A 118 12.64 3.24 5.42
CA GLU A 118 12.69 3.00 6.87
C GLU A 118 11.33 2.49 7.40
N GLN A 119 10.22 3.08 6.95
CA GLN A 119 8.88 2.62 7.34
C GLN A 119 8.53 1.25 6.76
N LEU A 120 8.93 0.97 5.52
CA LEU A 120 8.77 -0.37 4.93
C LEU A 120 9.63 -1.40 5.65
N HIS A 121 10.85 -1.07 6.03
CA HIS A 121 11.71 -1.98 6.80
C HIS A 121 11.12 -2.31 8.17
N LEU A 122 10.52 -1.35 8.86
CA LEU A 122 9.77 -1.58 10.09
C LEU A 122 8.59 -2.53 9.84
N LEU A 123 7.81 -2.30 8.78
CA LEU A 123 6.68 -3.16 8.41
C LEU A 123 7.15 -4.59 8.13
N HIS A 124 8.21 -4.77 7.33
CA HIS A 124 8.76 -6.08 7.01
C HIS A 124 9.33 -6.82 8.25
N SER A 125 9.69 -6.06 9.28
CA SER A 125 10.20 -6.60 10.56
C SER A 125 9.09 -6.92 11.56
N CYS A 126 7.83 -6.58 11.27
CA CYS A 126 6.71 -6.96 12.11
C CYS A 126 6.54 -8.49 12.13
N PRO A 127 6.16 -9.07 13.26
CA PRO A 127 5.70 -10.46 13.26
C PRO A 127 4.41 -10.58 12.46
N PHE A 128 4.11 -11.78 11.94
CA PHE A 128 2.78 -12.07 11.42
C PHE A 128 1.75 -11.91 12.54
N PRO A 129 0.62 -11.23 12.30
CA PRO A 129 -0.39 -11.06 13.34
C PRO A 129 -1.08 -12.38 13.67
N GLU A 130 -1.27 -12.64 14.97
CA GLU A 130 -2.00 -13.82 15.46
C GLU A 130 -3.51 -13.54 15.60
N GLU A 131 -3.90 -12.28 15.80
CA GLU A 131 -5.27 -11.87 16.14
C GLU A 131 -6.18 -11.74 14.92
N PHE A 132 -5.62 -11.59 13.73
CA PHE A 132 -6.39 -11.48 12.48
C PHE A 132 -5.59 -12.03 11.31
N PRO A 133 -6.24 -12.61 10.29
CA PRO A 133 -5.56 -13.10 9.11
C PRO A 133 -5.13 -11.93 8.20
N LEU A 134 -3.91 -11.99 7.69
CA LEU A 134 -3.52 -11.19 6.52
C LEU A 134 -4.23 -11.73 5.27
N GLN A 135 -4.16 -10.97 4.17
CA GLN A 135 -4.60 -11.50 2.88
C GLN A 135 -3.76 -12.74 2.51
N PRO A 136 -4.28 -13.64 1.65
CA PRO A 136 -3.53 -14.80 1.19
C PRO A 136 -2.11 -14.40 0.72
N ALA A 137 -1.11 -15.14 1.19
CA ALA A 137 0.29 -14.88 0.88
C ALA A 137 0.57 -14.96 -0.64
N PHE A 138 1.70 -14.41 -1.06
CA PHE A 138 2.16 -14.58 -2.43
C PHE A 138 2.62 -16.01 -2.69
N ASP A 139 1.70 -16.83 -3.17
CA ASP A 139 1.97 -18.19 -3.63
C ASP A 139 2.17 -18.28 -5.16
N GLU A 140 2.48 -19.47 -5.67
CA GLU A 140 2.62 -19.70 -7.12
C GLU A 140 1.35 -19.30 -7.87
N ALA A 141 0.17 -19.61 -7.32
CA ALA A 141 -1.10 -19.33 -7.98
C ALA A 141 -1.35 -17.82 -8.11
N LEU A 142 -1.05 -17.04 -7.07
CA LEU A 142 -1.22 -15.58 -7.10
C LEU A 142 -0.22 -14.93 -8.06
N TYR A 143 1.06 -15.33 -8.06
CA TYR A 143 2.01 -14.83 -9.05
C TYR A 143 1.58 -15.16 -10.49
N ARG A 144 1.08 -16.37 -10.72
CA ARG A 144 0.56 -16.77 -12.05
C ARG A 144 -0.69 -15.99 -12.43
N TRP A 145 -1.55 -15.66 -11.47
CA TRP A 145 -2.72 -14.82 -11.70
C TRP A 145 -2.31 -13.40 -12.12
N GLU A 146 -1.34 -12.77 -11.46
CA GLU A 146 -0.84 -11.44 -11.85
C GLU A 146 -0.24 -11.45 -13.27
N GLN A 147 0.51 -12.52 -13.64
CA GLN A 147 1.03 -12.71 -15.00
C GLN A 147 -0.11 -12.84 -16.02
N SER A 148 -1.18 -13.57 -15.68
CA SER A 148 -2.35 -13.72 -16.55
C SER A 148 -3.10 -12.40 -16.72
N TYR A 149 -3.27 -11.66 -15.62
CA TYR A 149 -3.90 -10.34 -15.63
C TYR A 149 -3.15 -9.37 -16.56
N PHE A 150 -1.84 -9.30 -16.44
CA PHE A 150 -1.00 -8.52 -17.35
C PHE A 150 -1.16 -8.97 -18.82
N ALA A 151 -1.11 -10.26 -19.06
CA ALA A 151 -1.20 -10.79 -20.42
C ALA A 151 -2.56 -10.48 -21.07
N GLU A 152 -3.65 -10.61 -20.34
CA GLU A 152 -5.00 -10.37 -20.84
C GLU A 152 -5.28 -8.88 -21.03
N HIS A 153 -4.95 -8.05 -20.04
CA HIS A 153 -5.33 -6.63 -20.05
C HIS A 153 -4.32 -5.76 -20.78
N PHE A 154 -3.03 -5.94 -20.52
CA PHE A 154 -2.02 -5.11 -21.16
C PHE A 154 -1.63 -5.66 -22.54
N LEU A 155 -1.16 -6.90 -22.63
CA LEU A 155 -0.75 -7.45 -23.93
C LEU A 155 -1.94 -7.65 -24.88
N GLY A 156 -3.02 -8.27 -24.40
CA GLY A 156 -4.20 -8.56 -25.22
C GLY A 156 -5.02 -7.30 -25.51
N SER A 157 -5.64 -6.73 -24.48
CA SER A 157 -6.62 -5.66 -24.66
C SER A 157 -6.00 -4.32 -25.07
N HIS A 158 -4.82 -3.96 -24.52
CA HIS A 158 -4.19 -2.64 -24.80
C HIS A 158 -3.26 -2.68 -26.02
N LEU A 159 -2.41 -3.71 -26.16
CA LEU A 159 -1.46 -3.81 -27.27
C LEU A 159 -1.97 -4.65 -28.46
N GLY A 160 -3.05 -5.41 -28.32
CA GLY A 160 -3.58 -6.29 -29.37
C GLY A 160 -2.67 -7.48 -29.68
N LEU A 161 -1.82 -7.91 -28.74
CA LEU A 161 -0.92 -9.04 -28.89
C LEU A 161 -1.60 -10.34 -28.40
N GLU A 162 -1.13 -11.50 -28.90
CA GLU A 162 -1.65 -12.80 -28.46
C GLU A 162 -1.09 -13.19 -27.09
N PRO A 163 -1.93 -13.24 -26.02
CA PRO A 163 -1.47 -13.51 -24.65
C PRO A 163 -0.86 -14.90 -24.45
N ALA A 164 -1.30 -15.91 -25.22
CA ALA A 164 -0.89 -17.30 -25.02
C ALA A 164 0.62 -17.50 -25.22
N SER A 165 1.24 -16.81 -26.17
CA SER A 165 2.68 -16.92 -26.41
C SER A 165 3.51 -16.48 -25.18
N PHE A 166 3.07 -15.45 -24.49
CA PHE A 166 3.67 -14.97 -23.24
C PHE A 166 3.38 -15.97 -22.10
N LEU A 167 2.13 -16.33 -21.87
CA LEU A 167 1.71 -17.18 -20.74
C LEU A 167 2.32 -18.57 -20.76
N ASN A 168 2.61 -19.11 -21.95
CA ASN A 168 3.23 -20.42 -22.13
C ASN A 168 4.76 -20.38 -22.01
N HIS A 169 5.37 -19.21 -21.82
CA HIS A 169 6.80 -19.13 -21.65
C HIS A 169 7.23 -19.76 -20.30
N PRO A 170 8.14 -20.78 -20.30
CA PRO A 170 8.46 -21.56 -19.10
C PRO A 170 9.03 -20.72 -17.97
N ALA A 171 9.77 -19.65 -18.28
CA ALA A 171 10.38 -18.76 -17.29
C ALA A 171 9.35 -18.09 -16.36
N LEU A 172 8.11 -17.89 -16.81
CA LEU A 172 7.06 -17.31 -15.96
C LEU A 172 6.64 -18.27 -14.84
N LYS A 173 6.48 -19.56 -15.18
CA LYS A 173 6.21 -20.57 -14.18
C LYS A 173 7.37 -20.77 -13.23
N GLU A 174 8.59 -20.87 -13.77
CA GLU A 174 9.81 -20.99 -12.98
C GLU A 174 10.00 -19.80 -12.02
N GLN A 175 9.70 -18.57 -12.45
CA GLN A 175 9.74 -17.39 -11.63
C GLN A 175 8.70 -17.46 -10.49
N ALA A 176 7.45 -17.81 -10.77
CA ALA A 176 6.40 -17.95 -9.77
C ALA A 176 6.77 -19.00 -8.73
N GLN A 177 7.27 -20.16 -9.15
CA GLN A 177 7.75 -21.23 -8.27
C GLN A 177 8.96 -20.80 -7.45
N PHE A 178 9.91 -20.09 -8.06
CA PHE A 178 11.08 -19.57 -7.37
C PHE A 178 10.68 -18.60 -6.25
N LEU A 179 9.83 -17.61 -6.55
CA LEU A 179 9.44 -16.60 -5.57
C LEU A 179 8.59 -17.19 -4.44
N SER A 180 7.66 -18.10 -4.74
CA SER A 180 6.78 -18.71 -3.74
C SER A 180 7.49 -19.70 -2.80
N ALA A 181 8.69 -20.14 -3.15
CA ALA A 181 9.50 -21.02 -2.29
C ALA A 181 10.42 -20.27 -1.32
N LEU A 182 10.46 -18.92 -1.41
CA LEU A 182 11.34 -18.11 -0.55
C LEU A 182 10.68 -17.80 0.80
N PRO A 183 11.46 -17.54 1.86
CA PRO A 183 10.92 -17.08 3.14
C PRO A 183 10.12 -15.80 2.99
N GLU A 184 9.04 -15.69 3.75
CA GLU A 184 8.11 -14.56 3.71
C GLU A 184 8.26 -13.66 4.94
N CYS A 185 7.89 -12.39 4.78
CA CYS A 185 7.58 -11.44 5.85
C CYS A 185 6.26 -10.73 5.53
N PRO A 186 5.65 -9.99 6.46
CA PRO A 186 4.57 -9.10 6.13
C PRO A 186 5.04 -8.07 5.09
N VAL A 187 4.28 -7.89 4.01
CA VAL A 187 4.53 -6.88 2.99
C VAL A 187 3.32 -5.99 2.78
N HIS A 188 3.55 -4.74 2.42
CA HIS A 188 2.51 -3.77 2.11
C HIS A 188 1.75 -4.13 0.83
N ARG A 189 2.47 -4.69 -0.16
CA ARG A 189 2.02 -5.05 -1.50
C ARG A 189 1.89 -3.86 -2.47
N ASP A 190 1.46 -2.69 -2.01
CA ASP A 190 1.20 -1.52 -2.86
C ASP A 190 1.88 -0.25 -2.30
N SER A 191 3.19 -0.34 -2.07
CA SER A 191 4.05 0.69 -1.48
C SER A 191 4.49 1.77 -2.47
N GLN A 192 3.65 2.08 -3.48
CA GLN A 192 3.90 3.14 -4.45
C GLN A 192 3.84 4.53 -3.82
N SER A 193 4.43 5.52 -4.48
CA SER A 193 4.57 6.90 -3.96
C SER A 193 3.25 7.58 -3.57
N GLN A 194 2.13 7.17 -4.15
CA GLN A 194 0.82 7.68 -3.78
C GLN A 194 0.34 7.20 -2.41
N ASN A 195 0.80 6.03 -1.95
CA ASN A 195 0.44 5.42 -0.68
C ASN A 195 1.44 5.75 0.44
N VAL A 196 2.41 6.61 0.16
CA VAL A 196 3.42 7.11 1.12
C VAL A 196 3.15 8.59 1.36
N HIS A 197 2.55 8.95 2.50
CA HIS A 197 2.22 10.33 2.85
C HIS A 197 3.34 10.98 3.65
N ILE A 198 3.48 12.31 3.47
CA ILE A 198 4.41 13.14 4.23
C ILE A 198 3.60 14.13 5.04
N HIS A 199 3.55 13.91 6.35
CA HIS A 199 2.78 14.76 7.26
C HIS A 199 3.61 15.10 8.50
N ALA A 200 3.59 16.38 8.92
CA ALA A 200 4.32 16.88 10.10
C ALA A 200 5.80 16.47 10.13
N GLY A 201 6.46 16.42 8.96
CA GLY A 201 7.87 16.05 8.83
C GLY A 201 8.16 14.55 8.95
N LYS A 202 7.14 13.71 9.06
CA LYS A 202 7.23 12.25 9.11
C LYS A 202 6.66 11.61 7.85
N THR A 203 7.05 10.37 7.61
CA THR A 203 6.52 9.52 6.54
C THR A 203 5.51 8.53 7.11
N TRP A 204 4.40 8.36 6.43
CA TRP A 204 3.25 7.57 6.83
C TRP A 204 2.84 6.64 5.70
N LEU A 205 2.47 5.40 6.02
CA LEU A 205 1.95 4.44 5.06
C LEU A 205 0.42 4.40 5.14
N ILE A 206 -0.25 4.40 3.98
CA ILE A 206 -1.69 4.20 3.86
C ILE A 206 -1.99 3.04 2.92
N ASP A 207 -3.23 2.58 2.89
CA ASP A 207 -3.71 1.48 2.04
C ASP A 207 -3.08 0.11 2.35
N PHE A 208 -2.74 -0.11 3.63
CA PHE A 208 -2.05 -1.29 4.14
C PHE A 208 -2.96 -2.50 4.41
N GLN A 209 -4.29 -2.40 4.27
CA GLN A 209 -5.21 -3.51 4.56
C GLN A 209 -5.06 -4.70 3.61
N GLY A 210 -4.41 -4.49 2.47
CA GLY A 210 -4.03 -5.54 1.53
C GLY A 210 -2.75 -6.30 1.90
N MET A 211 -2.19 -6.07 3.09
CA MET A 211 -0.98 -6.74 3.57
C MET A 211 -1.11 -8.26 3.51
N ARG A 212 0.01 -8.91 3.20
CA ARG A 212 0.13 -10.36 3.07
C ARG A 212 1.53 -10.87 3.37
N GLY A 213 1.71 -12.16 3.43
CA GLY A 213 3.04 -12.77 3.38
C GLY A 213 3.66 -12.60 1.99
N GLY A 214 4.93 -12.20 1.95
CA GLY A 214 5.65 -12.04 0.69
C GLY A 214 7.10 -11.63 0.86
N ARG A 215 7.71 -11.18 -0.22
CA ARG A 215 9.10 -10.76 -0.25
C ARG A 215 9.23 -9.25 -0.07
N PRO A 216 10.14 -8.77 0.82
CA PRO A 216 10.39 -7.33 1.00
C PRO A 216 10.82 -6.65 -0.30
N GLU A 217 11.50 -7.39 -1.20
CA GLU A 217 11.91 -6.89 -2.51
C GLU A 217 10.71 -6.52 -3.41
N TYR A 218 9.52 -7.08 -3.17
CA TYR A 218 8.32 -6.71 -3.91
C TYR A 218 7.88 -5.27 -3.57
N ASP A 219 7.88 -4.91 -2.29
CA ASP A 219 7.57 -3.56 -1.84
C ASP A 219 8.66 -2.56 -2.26
N LEU A 220 9.93 -2.95 -2.14
CA LEU A 220 11.04 -2.12 -2.60
C LEU A 220 10.92 -1.82 -4.09
N ALA A 221 10.59 -2.82 -4.92
CA ALA A 221 10.37 -2.64 -6.33
C ALA A 221 9.15 -1.73 -6.62
N SER A 222 8.06 -1.89 -5.84
CA SER A 222 6.87 -1.03 -5.95
C SER A 222 7.19 0.44 -5.70
N LEU A 223 8.10 0.74 -4.78
CA LEU A 223 8.52 2.10 -4.46
C LEU A 223 9.53 2.66 -5.48
N VAL A 224 10.55 1.86 -5.83
CA VAL A 224 11.68 2.32 -6.67
C VAL A 224 11.31 2.36 -8.15
N TYR A 225 10.50 1.42 -8.62
CA TYR A 225 10.03 1.36 -10.01
C TYR A 225 8.58 1.85 -10.19
N ASP A 226 8.16 2.75 -9.32
CA ASP A 226 6.84 3.40 -9.41
C ASP A 226 6.68 4.15 -10.74
N GLY A 227 5.76 3.69 -11.58
CA GLY A 227 5.47 4.30 -12.88
C GLY A 227 4.94 5.73 -12.80
N TYR A 228 4.42 6.17 -11.65
CA TYR A 228 3.98 7.55 -11.43
C TYR A 228 5.14 8.49 -11.10
N ALA A 229 6.09 8.02 -10.30
CA ALA A 229 7.24 8.81 -9.87
C ALA A 229 8.33 8.90 -10.93
N ARG A 230 8.58 7.81 -11.66
CA ARG A 230 9.53 7.71 -12.79
C ARG A 230 10.94 8.16 -12.40
N LEU A 231 11.53 7.48 -11.43
CA LEU A 231 12.92 7.72 -11.07
C LEU A 231 13.87 7.38 -12.23
N GLU A 232 14.95 8.15 -12.33
CA GLU A 232 16.03 7.81 -13.25
C GLU A 232 16.78 6.56 -12.77
N PRO A 233 17.39 5.77 -13.68
CA PRO A 233 18.09 4.54 -13.29
C PRO A 233 19.14 4.72 -12.21
N GLU A 234 19.92 5.80 -12.26
CA GLU A 234 20.96 6.12 -11.27
C GLU A 234 20.36 6.43 -9.90
N GLN A 235 19.17 7.06 -9.87
CA GLN A 235 18.44 7.34 -8.64
C GLN A 235 17.90 6.03 -8.02
N ALA A 236 17.37 5.14 -8.85
CA ALA A 236 16.95 3.81 -8.42
C ALA A 236 18.10 3.02 -7.82
N ASP A 237 19.25 2.97 -8.49
CA ASP A 237 20.46 2.28 -8.02
C ASP A 237 20.98 2.87 -6.70
N GLU A 238 20.89 4.20 -6.52
CA GLU A 238 21.26 4.84 -5.26
C GLU A 238 20.32 4.42 -4.12
N LEU A 239 19.02 4.37 -4.37
CA LEU A 239 18.03 3.90 -3.38
C LEU A 239 18.20 2.42 -3.03
N LEU A 240 18.57 1.57 -3.98
CA LEU A 240 18.86 0.17 -3.67
C LEU A 240 20.05 0.03 -2.71
N ARG A 241 21.12 0.82 -2.90
CA ARG A 241 22.24 0.87 -1.94
C ARG A 241 21.82 1.40 -0.56
N GLU A 242 20.92 2.40 -0.51
CA GLU A 242 20.37 2.87 0.76
C GLU A 242 19.53 1.82 1.47
N TRP A 243 18.77 1.01 0.72
CA TRP A 243 18.04 -0.11 1.30
C TRP A 243 18.96 -1.13 1.96
N GLU A 244 20.10 -1.45 1.36
CA GLU A 244 21.10 -2.34 1.97
C GLU A 244 21.61 -1.80 3.31
N ASN A 245 21.82 -0.47 3.39
CA ASN A 245 22.21 0.18 4.65
C ASN A 245 21.10 0.11 5.71
N ILE A 246 19.84 0.35 5.33
CA ILE A 246 18.67 0.33 6.23
C ILE A 246 18.40 -1.08 6.73
N SER A 247 18.38 -2.07 5.84
CA SER A 247 18.06 -3.45 6.17
C SER A 247 19.22 -4.21 6.82
N ALA A 248 20.45 -3.66 6.72
CA ALA A 248 21.71 -4.32 7.09
C ALA A 248 21.96 -5.65 6.34
N HIS A 249 21.36 -5.81 5.16
CA HIS A 249 21.49 -7.00 4.31
C HIS A 249 21.68 -6.59 2.86
N SER A 250 22.57 -7.31 2.16
CA SER A 250 22.72 -7.13 0.72
C SER A 250 21.50 -7.63 -0.05
N ILE A 251 21.12 -6.91 -1.08
CA ILE A 251 20.03 -7.30 -1.98
C ILE A 251 20.49 -8.48 -2.84
N ASP A 252 19.74 -9.58 -2.80
CA ASP A 252 19.85 -10.59 -3.85
C ASP A 252 19.21 -10.05 -5.13
N HIS A 253 20.05 -9.64 -6.08
CA HIS A 253 19.58 -9.05 -7.34
C HIS A 253 18.73 -10.00 -8.19
N ARG A 254 18.84 -11.32 -8.01
CA ARG A 254 17.97 -12.28 -8.71
C ARG A 254 16.56 -12.21 -8.14
N ILE A 255 16.45 -12.22 -6.81
CA ILE A 255 15.15 -12.10 -6.11
C ILE A 255 14.53 -10.75 -6.44
N PHE A 256 15.30 -9.66 -6.28
CA PHE A 256 14.80 -8.31 -6.55
C PHE A 256 14.26 -8.14 -7.98
N ARG A 257 15.02 -8.61 -8.99
CA ARG A 257 14.57 -8.53 -10.39
C ARG A 257 13.32 -9.35 -10.66
N ALA A 258 13.19 -10.53 -10.04
CA ALA A 258 12.01 -11.36 -10.16
C ALA A 258 10.77 -10.69 -9.51
N CYS A 259 10.91 -10.11 -8.32
CA CYS A 259 9.88 -9.31 -7.67
C CYS A 259 9.52 -8.06 -8.47
N ALA A 260 10.52 -7.34 -8.98
CA ALA A 260 10.32 -6.14 -9.79
C ALA A 260 9.54 -6.44 -11.08
N LEU A 261 9.90 -7.51 -11.78
CA LEU A 261 9.17 -7.93 -12.98
C LEU A 261 7.72 -8.27 -12.64
N GLN A 262 7.49 -9.02 -11.56
CA GLN A 262 6.15 -9.38 -11.11
C GLN A 262 5.33 -8.14 -10.76
N ARG A 263 5.91 -7.20 -10.01
CA ARG A 263 5.24 -5.94 -9.61
C ARG A 263 4.93 -5.04 -10.82
N ILE A 264 5.86 -4.91 -11.76
CA ILE A 264 5.64 -4.11 -12.99
C ILE A 264 4.50 -4.69 -13.81
N MET A 265 4.44 -6.02 -13.97
CA MET A 265 3.31 -6.68 -14.64
C MET A 265 1.97 -6.40 -13.95
N GLN A 266 1.94 -6.35 -12.62
CA GLN A 266 0.71 -6.06 -11.88
C GLN A 266 0.28 -4.58 -12.00
N MET A 267 1.22 -3.64 -12.23
CA MET A 267 0.93 -2.21 -12.38
C MET A 267 0.44 -1.83 -13.79
N LEU A 268 0.79 -2.59 -14.82
CA LEU A 268 0.42 -2.36 -16.22
C LEU A 268 -0.88 -3.03 -16.61
#